data_7024d602dee07d01eb8cefcdc85cef5d
#
_entry.id   7024d602dee07d01eb8cefcdc85cef5d
#
_cell.length_a   1.000
_cell.length_b   1.000
_cell.length_c   1.000
_cell.angle_alpha   90.00
_cell.angle_beta   90.00
_cell.angle_gamma   90.00
#
_symmetry.space_group_name_H-M   'P 1'
#
loop_
_entity.id
_entity.type
_entity.pdbx_description
1 polymer ?
#
loop_
_entity_poly.entity_id
_entity_poly.type
_entity_poly.pdbx_seq_one_letter_code
_entity_poly.pdbx_strand_id
1 'polypeptide(L)'
;MVPDTESLQTVAESLCATARWCYTQGWVPATSGNFSVRLNGRILITASGLDKGTLTTAGLLEVDGSGHVLSGAGRPSAETGLHLVLYRARPQAGAILHVHTVWNTLISARHAPRGYVPIEGYELLKGLSGVTSHAYIERVPILENSQDYEDLATQLEMALEAHPHAHGVLLSRHGLYTWGQSVAEARRHLEALEFLFEVEERRLLGGQR
;
A
#
# COMPACT_ATOMS: atom_id res chain seq x y z
N MET A 1 -4.79 19.45 -26.88
CA MET A 1 -5.38 18.12 -26.66
C MET A 1 -5.61 18.02 -25.16
N VAL A 2 -6.89 18.10 -24.71
CA VAL A 2 -7.23 17.93 -23.30
C VAL A 2 -6.87 16.47 -22.98
N PRO A 3 -6.11 16.15 -21.92
CA PRO A 3 -5.87 14.75 -21.57
C PRO A 3 -7.22 14.09 -21.34
N ASP A 4 -7.42 12.90 -21.93
CA ASP A 4 -8.58 12.06 -21.69
C ASP A 4 -8.78 11.94 -20.19
N THR A 5 -9.89 12.46 -19.68
CA THR A 5 -10.21 12.36 -18.26
C THR A 5 -10.49 10.89 -17.99
N GLU A 6 -9.55 10.20 -17.37
CA GLU A 6 -9.65 8.77 -17.07
C GLU A 6 -10.98 8.49 -16.34
N SER A 7 -11.75 7.53 -16.82
CA SER A 7 -13.04 7.21 -16.22
C SER A 7 -12.85 6.39 -14.94
N LEU A 8 -13.78 6.51 -13.99
CA LEU A 8 -13.73 5.68 -12.77
C LEU A 8 -13.72 4.19 -13.10
N GLN A 9 -14.41 3.79 -14.18
CA GLN A 9 -14.42 2.40 -14.65
C GLN A 9 -13.03 1.95 -15.11
N THR A 10 -12.32 2.76 -15.89
CA THR A 10 -10.95 2.48 -16.35
C THR A 10 -9.98 2.33 -15.18
N VAL A 11 -10.09 3.24 -14.19
CA VAL A 11 -9.25 3.17 -12.98
C VAL A 11 -9.57 1.93 -12.14
N ALA A 12 -10.85 1.57 -12.01
CA ALA A 12 -11.29 0.35 -11.32
C ALA A 12 -10.78 -0.92 -12.00
N GLU A 13 -10.80 -0.97 -13.32
CA GLU A 13 -10.25 -2.10 -14.09
C GLU A 13 -8.74 -2.22 -13.93
N SER A 14 -8.01 -1.09 -13.93
CA SER A 14 -6.57 -1.01 -13.68
C SER A 14 -6.22 -1.51 -12.27
N LEU A 15 -7.03 -1.12 -11.24
CA LEU A 15 -6.87 -1.62 -9.88
C LEU A 15 -7.05 -3.13 -9.80
N CYS A 16 -8.12 -3.67 -10.41
CA CYS A 16 -8.37 -5.11 -10.44
C CYS A 16 -7.25 -5.88 -11.17
N ALA A 17 -6.74 -5.33 -12.27
CA ALA A 17 -5.60 -5.91 -12.98
C ALA A 17 -4.35 -5.95 -12.09
N THR A 18 -4.08 -4.87 -11.34
CA THR A 18 -2.97 -4.80 -10.39
C THR A 18 -3.15 -5.79 -9.24
N ALA A 19 -4.36 -5.95 -8.70
CA ALA A 19 -4.65 -6.94 -7.66
C ALA A 19 -4.40 -8.37 -8.14
N ARG A 20 -4.84 -8.73 -9.36
CA ARG A 20 -4.56 -10.04 -9.97
C ARG A 20 -3.07 -10.24 -10.20
N TRP A 21 -2.37 -9.20 -10.62
CA TRP A 21 -0.91 -9.27 -10.76
C TRP A 21 -0.23 -9.49 -9.39
N CYS A 22 -0.61 -8.79 -8.32
CA CYS A 22 -0.10 -9.05 -6.97
C CYS A 22 -0.35 -10.50 -6.54
N TYR A 23 -1.50 -11.07 -6.90
CA TYR A 23 -1.79 -12.49 -6.66
C TYR A 23 -0.78 -13.40 -7.37
N THR A 24 -0.46 -13.14 -8.65
CA THR A 24 0.53 -13.94 -9.38
C THR A 24 1.95 -13.82 -8.83
N GLN A 25 2.26 -12.73 -8.12
CA GLN A 25 3.52 -12.56 -7.38
C GLN A 25 3.53 -13.26 -6.01
N GLY A 26 2.38 -13.81 -5.56
CA GLY A 26 2.24 -14.39 -4.22
C GLY A 26 2.19 -13.36 -3.10
N TRP A 27 1.84 -12.10 -3.41
CA TRP A 27 1.86 -10.98 -2.46
C TRP A 27 0.55 -10.78 -1.70
N VAL A 28 -0.47 -11.54 -2.02
CA VAL A 28 -1.79 -11.50 -1.38
C VAL A 28 -2.32 -12.92 -1.09
N PRO A 29 -1.56 -13.73 -0.33
CA PRO A 29 -1.93 -15.11 -0.02
C PRO A 29 -3.22 -15.17 0.81
N ALA A 30 -3.96 -16.26 0.72
CA ALA A 30 -5.12 -16.57 1.57
C ALA A 30 -6.18 -15.46 1.59
N THR A 31 -6.47 -14.86 0.43
CA THR A 31 -7.42 -13.72 0.27
C THR A 31 -7.00 -12.41 0.98
N SER A 32 -5.78 -12.34 1.48
CA SER A 32 -5.23 -11.15 2.15
C SER A 32 -5.07 -9.96 1.21
N GLY A 33 -4.69 -8.83 1.80
CA GLY A 33 -4.50 -7.57 1.09
C GLY A 33 -5.80 -6.90 0.68
N ASN A 34 -5.74 -5.61 0.46
CA ASN A 34 -6.84 -4.79 -0.01
C ASN A 34 -6.30 -3.60 -0.83
N PHE A 35 -7.12 -3.17 -1.78
CA PHE A 35 -6.74 -2.20 -2.78
C PHE A 35 -7.83 -1.17 -2.95
N SER A 36 -7.47 0.10 -3.08
CA SER A 36 -8.43 1.16 -3.32
C SER A 36 -7.94 2.16 -4.36
N VAL A 37 -8.90 2.84 -4.98
CA VAL A 37 -8.67 4.00 -5.85
C VAL A 37 -9.59 5.13 -5.45
N ARG A 38 -9.10 6.36 -5.64
CA ARG A 38 -9.88 7.58 -5.45
C ARG A 38 -9.86 8.40 -6.74
N LEU A 39 -11.04 8.76 -7.23
CA LEU A 39 -11.20 9.61 -8.40
C LEU A 39 -12.42 10.52 -8.22
N ASN A 40 -12.25 11.83 -8.41
CA ASN A 40 -13.31 12.82 -8.32
C ASN A 40 -14.13 12.76 -7.01
N GLY A 41 -13.45 12.51 -5.88
CA GLY A 41 -14.07 12.40 -4.56
C GLY A 41 -14.73 11.05 -4.25
N ARG A 42 -14.82 10.13 -5.23
CA ARG A 42 -15.33 8.76 -5.05
C ARG A 42 -14.19 7.83 -4.68
N ILE A 43 -14.43 6.91 -3.76
CA ILE A 43 -13.45 5.89 -3.33
C ILE A 43 -14.03 4.52 -3.62
N LEU A 44 -13.31 3.74 -4.44
CA LEU A 44 -13.59 2.32 -4.63
C LEU A 44 -12.55 1.50 -3.87
N ILE A 45 -13.00 0.48 -3.14
CA ILE A 45 -12.13 -0.42 -2.37
C ILE A 45 -12.57 -1.87 -2.57
N THR A 46 -11.63 -2.80 -2.55
CA THR A 46 -11.93 -4.24 -2.65
C THR A 46 -12.78 -4.71 -1.47
N ALA A 47 -13.83 -5.47 -1.75
CA ALA A 47 -14.61 -6.13 -0.72
C ALA A 47 -13.75 -7.18 0.02
N SER A 48 -14.05 -7.37 1.31
CA SER A 48 -13.34 -8.30 2.18
C SER A 48 -13.53 -9.76 1.75
N GLY A 49 -12.47 -10.56 1.89
CA GLY A 49 -12.51 -12.01 1.71
C GLY A 49 -12.52 -12.49 0.25
N LEU A 50 -12.39 -11.59 -0.73
CA LEU A 50 -12.34 -11.96 -2.14
C LEU A 50 -10.94 -12.46 -2.54
N ASP A 51 -10.91 -13.50 -3.38
CA ASP A 51 -9.70 -13.95 -4.06
C ASP A 51 -9.25 -12.87 -5.07
N LYS A 52 -8.04 -12.34 -4.87
CA LYS A 52 -7.46 -11.30 -5.72
C LYS A 52 -7.07 -11.84 -7.11
N GLY A 53 -6.86 -13.15 -7.24
CA GLY A 53 -6.54 -13.80 -8.52
C GLY A 53 -7.68 -13.74 -9.55
N THR A 54 -8.93 -13.64 -9.07
CA THR A 54 -10.14 -13.59 -9.90
C THR A 54 -10.90 -12.26 -9.76
N LEU A 55 -10.29 -11.25 -9.12
CA LEU A 55 -10.95 -9.98 -8.83
C LEU A 55 -11.41 -9.27 -10.11
N THR A 56 -12.67 -8.83 -10.11
CA THR A 56 -13.27 -7.96 -11.13
C THR A 56 -13.84 -6.70 -10.48
N THR A 57 -14.28 -5.73 -11.27
CA THR A 57 -14.89 -4.49 -10.75
C THR A 57 -16.16 -4.73 -9.94
N ALA A 58 -16.87 -5.84 -10.16
CA ALA A 58 -18.00 -6.25 -9.34
C ALA A 58 -17.62 -6.58 -7.87
N GLY A 59 -16.34 -6.85 -7.61
CA GLY A 59 -15.80 -7.07 -6.27
C GLY A 59 -15.34 -5.78 -5.55
N LEU A 60 -15.62 -4.61 -6.12
CA LEU A 60 -15.32 -3.32 -5.51
C LEU A 60 -16.56 -2.74 -4.83
N LEU A 61 -16.34 -2.10 -3.70
CA LEU A 61 -17.32 -1.30 -2.98
C LEU A 61 -17.01 0.17 -3.20
N GLU A 62 -18.02 0.97 -3.41
CA GLU A 62 -17.90 2.42 -3.27
C GLU A 62 -18.17 2.80 -1.82
N VAL A 63 -17.27 3.58 -1.23
CA VAL A 63 -17.39 4.05 0.15
C VAL A 63 -17.29 5.57 0.22
N ASP A 64 -17.93 6.14 1.25
CA ASP A 64 -17.76 7.55 1.58
C ASP A 64 -16.46 7.81 2.39
N GLY A 65 -16.20 9.08 2.72
CA GLY A 65 -15.02 9.49 3.53
C GLY A 65 -15.03 8.96 4.98
N SER A 66 -16.14 8.37 5.44
CA SER A 66 -16.30 7.73 6.75
C SER A 66 -16.23 6.19 6.67
N GLY A 67 -16.15 5.64 5.45
CA GLY A 67 -16.08 4.19 5.22
C GLY A 67 -17.43 3.50 5.10
N HIS A 68 -18.55 4.25 5.08
CA HIS A 68 -19.86 3.68 4.82
C HIS A 68 -19.98 3.26 3.35
N VAL A 69 -20.51 2.05 3.14
CA VAL A 69 -20.74 1.53 1.78
C VAL A 69 -21.91 2.27 1.13
N LEU A 70 -21.62 2.93 0.01
CA LEU A 70 -22.60 3.61 -0.83
C LEU A 70 -23.18 2.70 -1.92
N SER A 71 -22.34 1.82 -2.47
CA SER A 71 -22.73 0.86 -3.51
C SER A 71 -21.75 -0.31 -3.58
N GLY A 72 -22.17 -1.39 -4.26
CA GLY A 72 -21.41 -2.63 -4.42
C GLY A 72 -21.96 -3.76 -3.54
N ALA A 73 -21.44 -4.97 -3.75
CA ALA A 73 -21.85 -6.18 -3.02
C ALA A 73 -20.75 -6.68 -2.09
N GLY A 74 -21.09 -7.03 -0.84
CA GLY A 74 -20.13 -7.51 0.15
C GLY A 74 -20.00 -6.58 1.35
N ARG A 75 -18.93 -6.76 2.10
CA ARG A 75 -18.58 -5.91 3.26
C ARG A 75 -17.19 -5.32 3.10
N PRO A 76 -16.93 -4.11 3.61
CA PRO A 76 -15.59 -3.53 3.60
C PRO A 76 -14.66 -4.33 4.51
N SER A 77 -13.36 -4.25 4.23
CA SER A 77 -12.32 -4.74 5.15
C SER A 77 -12.37 -3.91 6.45
N ALA A 78 -12.02 -4.54 7.58
CA ALA A 78 -11.76 -3.82 8.82
C ALA A 78 -10.68 -2.72 8.65
N GLU A 79 -9.78 -2.91 7.68
CA GLU A 79 -8.69 -1.98 7.35
C GLU A 79 -9.10 -0.83 6.42
N THR A 80 -10.37 -0.74 6.02
CA THR A 80 -10.86 0.36 5.16
C THR A 80 -10.55 1.73 5.77
N GLY A 81 -10.65 1.85 7.11
CA GLY A 81 -10.31 3.08 7.84
C GLY A 81 -8.88 3.54 7.59
N LEU A 82 -7.91 2.63 7.47
CA LEU A 82 -6.49 2.97 7.19
C LEU A 82 -6.32 3.56 5.79
N HIS A 83 -7.04 3.06 4.78
CA HIS A 83 -7.05 3.69 3.45
C HIS A 83 -7.59 5.12 3.51
N LEU A 84 -8.64 5.36 4.29
CA LEU A 84 -9.23 6.70 4.43
C LEU A 84 -8.26 7.65 5.13
N VAL A 85 -7.53 7.20 6.15
CA VAL A 85 -6.43 7.96 6.78
C VAL A 85 -5.37 8.32 5.75
N LEU A 86 -4.90 7.34 4.98
CA LEU A 86 -3.91 7.56 3.93
C LEU A 86 -4.38 8.57 2.89
N TYR A 87 -5.63 8.51 2.43
CA TYR A 87 -6.16 9.50 1.50
C TYR A 87 -6.26 10.90 2.09
N ARG A 88 -6.51 11.04 3.40
CA ARG A 88 -6.49 12.36 4.09
C ARG A 88 -5.07 12.89 4.21
N ALA A 89 -4.15 12.06 4.67
CA ALA A 89 -2.75 12.44 4.89
C ALA A 89 -1.95 12.61 3.58
N ARG A 90 -2.40 12.01 2.49
CA ARG A 90 -1.79 12.05 1.15
C ARG A 90 -2.83 12.51 0.11
N PRO A 91 -3.16 13.81 0.06
CA PRO A 91 -4.21 14.33 -0.83
C PRO A 91 -3.97 14.05 -2.31
N GLN A 92 -2.72 13.84 -2.72
CA GLN A 92 -2.35 13.50 -4.10
C GLN A 92 -2.50 12.01 -4.42
N ALA A 93 -2.68 11.13 -3.41
CA ALA A 93 -2.84 9.71 -3.67
C ALA A 93 -4.15 9.43 -4.41
N GLY A 94 -4.05 8.81 -5.58
CA GLY A 94 -5.17 8.30 -6.38
C GLY A 94 -5.40 6.79 -6.18
N ALA A 95 -4.36 6.06 -5.70
CA ALA A 95 -4.46 4.64 -5.41
C ALA A 95 -3.66 4.27 -4.16
N ILE A 96 -4.16 3.27 -3.41
CA ILE A 96 -3.50 2.68 -2.26
C ILE A 96 -3.55 1.17 -2.40
N LEU A 97 -2.39 0.52 -2.21
CA LEU A 97 -2.21 -0.93 -2.29
C LEU A 97 -1.70 -1.45 -0.95
N HIS A 98 -2.38 -2.47 -0.42
CA HIS A 98 -1.94 -3.19 0.78
C HIS A 98 -1.70 -4.65 0.45
N VAL A 99 -0.50 -5.13 0.77
CA VAL A 99 -0.03 -6.50 0.48
C VAL A 99 0.66 -7.13 1.67
N HIS A 100 0.66 -8.48 1.69
CA HIS A 100 1.32 -9.30 2.69
C HIS A 100 2.38 -10.18 2.02
N THR A 101 3.63 -9.80 2.08
CA THR A 101 4.73 -10.59 1.52
C THR A 101 5.61 -11.16 2.62
N VAL A 102 6.40 -12.17 2.27
CA VAL A 102 7.39 -12.70 3.20
C VAL A 102 8.40 -11.62 3.59
N TRP A 103 8.81 -10.79 2.61
CA TRP A 103 9.86 -9.81 2.83
C TRP A 103 9.40 -8.63 3.68
N ASN A 104 8.22 -8.07 3.41
CA ASN A 104 7.70 -6.99 4.24
C ASN A 104 7.37 -7.45 5.66
N THR A 105 6.94 -8.72 5.83
CA THR A 105 6.71 -9.33 7.15
C THR A 105 8.01 -9.48 7.94
N LEU A 106 9.07 -9.99 7.31
CA LEU A 106 10.36 -10.19 7.98
C LEU A 106 11.03 -8.88 8.33
N ILE A 107 11.14 -7.95 7.37
CA ILE A 107 11.84 -6.69 7.57
C ILE A 107 11.13 -5.80 8.60
N SER A 108 9.79 -5.79 8.61
CA SER A 108 9.03 -5.06 9.62
C SER A 108 9.25 -5.63 11.01
N ALA A 109 9.27 -6.97 11.18
CA ALA A 109 9.55 -7.61 12.45
C ALA A 109 10.96 -7.28 12.96
N ARG A 110 11.95 -7.28 12.07
CA ARG A 110 13.35 -6.99 12.41
C ARG A 110 13.56 -5.56 12.85
N HIS A 111 12.95 -4.62 12.15
CA HIS A 111 13.13 -3.18 12.37
C HIS A 111 12.07 -2.54 13.30
N ALA A 112 11.08 -3.31 13.80
CA ALA A 112 10.05 -2.79 14.72
C ALA A 112 10.64 -2.01 15.92
N PRO A 113 11.72 -2.47 16.60
CA PRO A 113 12.29 -1.70 17.71
C PRO A 113 12.87 -0.34 17.33
N ARG A 114 13.17 -0.14 16.03
CA ARG A 114 13.67 1.14 15.49
C ARG A 114 12.54 2.07 15.05
N GLY A 115 11.35 1.53 14.77
CA GLY A 115 10.18 2.26 14.28
C GLY A 115 10.19 2.57 12.78
N TYR A 116 11.23 2.24 12.03
CA TYR A 116 11.28 2.38 10.57
C TYR A 116 12.37 1.53 9.93
N VAL A 117 12.20 1.20 8.65
CA VAL A 117 13.22 0.57 7.80
C VAL A 117 13.99 1.66 7.06
N PRO A 118 15.31 1.82 7.28
CA PRO A 118 16.14 2.68 6.42
C PRO A 118 16.60 1.89 5.19
N ILE A 119 16.47 2.48 4.02
CA ILE A 119 16.95 1.91 2.75
C ILE A 119 17.77 2.99 2.03
N GLU A 120 19.03 2.66 1.70
CA GLU A 120 19.96 3.60 1.07
C GLU A 120 20.95 2.87 0.14
N GLY A 121 21.51 3.60 -0.83
CA GLY A 121 22.57 3.08 -1.68
C GLY A 121 22.11 2.23 -2.86
N TYR A 122 20.81 2.03 -3.07
CA TYR A 122 20.28 1.20 -4.15
C TYR A 122 19.75 2.05 -5.31
N GLU A 123 20.10 1.66 -6.53
CA GLU A 123 19.66 2.36 -7.74
C GLU A 123 18.12 2.34 -7.89
N LEU A 124 17.46 1.26 -7.42
CA LEU A 124 16.02 1.09 -7.51
C LEU A 124 15.23 2.08 -6.62
N LEU A 125 15.87 2.81 -5.70
CA LEU A 125 15.25 3.93 -5.00
C LEU A 125 14.67 4.97 -5.98
N LYS A 126 15.23 5.11 -7.18
CA LYS A 126 14.69 5.96 -8.26
C LYS A 126 13.33 5.49 -8.82
N GLY A 127 12.87 4.30 -8.45
CA GLY A 127 11.51 3.83 -8.69
C GLY A 127 10.47 4.56 -7.84
N LEU A 128 10.90 5.21 -6.75
CA LEU A 128 10.05 6.00 -5.88
C LEU A 128 9.91 7.42 -6.42
N SER A 129 8.71 8.00 -6.36
CA SER A 129 8.41 9.31 -6.92
C SER A 129 9.23 10.40 -6.23
N GLY A 130 9.79 11.31 -7.04
CA GLY A 130 10.63 12.41 -6.53
C GLY A 130 12.06 12.01 -6.16
N VAL A 131 12.40 10.71 -6.17
CA VAL A 131 13.76 10.24 -5.90
C VAL A 131 14.57 10.19 -7.19
N THR A 132 15.67 10.94 -7.23
CA THR A 132 16.54 11.08 -8.42
C THR A 132 17.93 10.48 -8.23
N SER A 133 18.27 10.03 -7.01
CA SER A 133 19.60 9.52 -6.68
C SER A 133 19.53 8.31 -5.74
N HIS A 134 20.44 7.35 -5.92
CA HIS A 134 20.66 6.24 -5.01
C HIS A 134 21.20 6.69 -3.63
N ALA A 135 21.69 7.93 -3.51
CA ALA A 135 22.12 8.51 -2.23
C ALA A 135 20.94 8.98 -1.36
N TYR A 136 19.70 8.89 -1.87
CA TYR A 136 18.51 9.14 -1.08
C TYR A 136 18.33 8.06 -0.01
N ILE A 137 17.84 8.46 1.16
CA ILE A 137 17.51 7.53 2.23
C ILE A 137 15.98 7.45 2.35
N GLU A 138 15.41 6.35 1.91
CA GLU A 138 14.01 6.05 2.18
C GLU A 138 13.87 5.57 3.63
N ARG A 139 12.93 6.14 4.37
CA ARG A 139 12.56 5.69 5.71
C ARG A 139 11.11 5.24 5.69
N VAL A 140 10.90 3.93 5.63
CA VAL A 140 9.56 3.34 5.66
C VAL A 140 9.16 3.15 7.11
N PRO A 141 8.22 3.94 7.67
CA PRO A 141 7.81 3.81 9.07
C PRO A 141 7.14 2.45 9.33
N ILE A 142 7.27 1.99 10.57
CA ILE A 142 6.68 0.73 11.06
C ILE A 142 5.77 1.07 12.23
N LEU A 143 4.53 0.61 12.17
CA LEU A 143 3.56 0.64 13.26
C LEU A 143 3.43 -0.76 13.87
N GLU A 144 3.18 -0.85 15.16
CA GLU A 144 2.79 -2.12 15.76
C GLU A 144 1.43 -2.58 15.22
N ASN A 145 1.32 -3.87 14.94
CA ASN A 145 0.05 -4.43 14.46
C ASN A 145 -0.97 -4.46 15.60
N SER A 146 -2.18 -3.97 15.33
CA SER A 146 -3.27 -3.91 16.29
C SER A 146 -4.61 -4.32 15.65
N GLN A 147 -5.50 -4.89 16.46
CA GLN A 147 -6.91 -5.08 16.09
C GLN A 147 -7.79 -3.90 16.53
N ASP A 148 -7.23 -2.95 17.28
CA ASP A 148 -7.83 -1.64 17.53
C ASP A 148 -7.52 -0.72 16.34
N TYR A 149 -8.45 -0.68 15.39
CA TYR A 149 -8.26 0.09 14.15
C TYR A 149 -8.40 1.60 14.36
N GLU A 150 -9.04 2.08 15.45
CA GLU A 150 -9.11 3.50 15.77
C GLU A 150 -7.76 4.01 16.30
N ASP A 151 -7.16 3.25 17.21
CA ASP A 151 -5.81 3.55 17.69
C ASP A 151 -4.79 3.42 16.55
N LEU A 152 -4.86 2.38 15.74
CA LEU A 152 -3.97 2.19 14.59
C LEU A 152 -4.09 3.31 13.56
N ALA A 153 -5.31 3.82 13.31
CA ALA A 153 -5.54 4.97 12.45
C ALA A 153 -4.85 6.23 12.98
N THR A 154 -4.92 6.46 14.30
CA THR A 154 -4.24 7.59 14.96
C THR A 154 -2.72 7.46 14.85
N GLN A 155 -2.17 6.28 15.13
CA GLN A 155 -0.73 6.02 14.97
C GLN A 155 -0.28 6.19 13.52
N LEU A 156 -1.09 5.79 12.54
CA LEU A 156 -0.81 5.98 11.12
C LEU A 156 -0.73 7.47 10.76
N GLU A 157 -1.66 8.29 11.21
CA GLU A 157 -1.61 9.74 10.98
C GLU A 157 -0.32 10.35 11.54
N MET A 158 0.04 10.04 12.80
CA MET A 158 1.29 10.52 13.42
C MET A 158 2.54 10.06 12.66
N ALA A 159 2.58 8.81 12.21
CA ALA A 159 3.71 8.29 11.44
C ALA A 159 3.85 8.97 10.08
N LEU A 160 2.73 9.24 9.40
CA LEU A 160 2.73 9.94 8.11
C LEU A 160 3.15 11.41 8.24
N GLU A 161 2.82 12.07 9.35
CA GLU A 161 3.30 13.43 9.67
C GLU A 161 4.81 13.44 9.97
N ALA A 162 5.30 12.47 10.75
CA ALA A 162 6.72 12.34 11.06
C ALA A 162 7.57 11.93 9.84
N HIS A 163 6.96 11.26 8.85
CA HIS A 163 7.62 10.78 7.64
C HIS A 163 6.91 11.30 6.37
N PRO A 164 6.94 12.63 6.10
CA PRO A 164 6.17 13.23 5.01
C PRO A 164 6.60 12.76 3.62
N HIS A 165 7.83 12.27 3.48
CA HIS A 165 8.41 11.81 2.21
C HIS A 165 8.40 10.28 2.05
N ALA A 166 7.85 9.53 3.00
CA ALA A 166 7.75 8.08 2.89
C ALA A 166 6.80 7.67 1.74
N HIS A 167 7.16 6.60 1.04
CA HIS A 167 6.39 6.02 -0.06
C HIS A 167 5.59 4.79 0.36
N GLY A 168 5.71 4.40 1.60
CA GLY A 168 4.95 3.30 2.20
C GLY A 168 4.97 3.37 3.71
N VAL A 169 4.16 2.54 4.36
CA VAL A 169 4.14 2.27 5.80
C VAL A 169 3.95 0.78 6.02
N LEU A 170 4.68 0.24 6.97
CA LEU A 170 4.61 -1.17 7.37
C LEU A 170 3.80 -1.31 8.66
N LEU A 171 2.97 -2.34 8.72
CA LEU A 171 2.50 -2.89 9.98
C LEU A 171 3.41 -4.05 10.38
N SER A 172 3.91 -4.03 11.61
CA SER A 172 4.84 -5.02 12.13
C SER A 172 4.29 -6.45 11.99
N ARG A 173 5.04 -7.32 11.31
CA ARG A 173 4.67 -8.73 11.07
C ARG A 173 3.35 -8.93 10.31
N HIS A 174 2.94 -7.92 9.54
CA HIS A 174 1.65 -7.94 8.86
C HIS A 174 1.82 -7.66 7.36
N GLY A 175 2.07 -6.40 6.98
CA GLY A 175 2.10 -6.04 5.58
C GLY A 175 2.51 -4.60 5.33
N LEU A 176 2.58 -4.27 4.03
CA LEU A 176 2.94 -2.95 3.51
C LEU A 176 1.70 -2.24 2.98
N TYR A 177 1.52 -0.98 3.32
CA TYR A 177 0.71 -0.01 2.60
C TYR A 177 1.60 0.89 1.77
N THR A 178 1.28 1.05 0.49
CA THR A 178 1.93 2.01 -0.40
C THR A 178 0.88 2.71 -1.26
N TRP A 179 1.23 3.85 -1.83
CA TRP A 179 0.32 4.70 -2.58
C TRP A 179 1.01 5.38 -3.76
N GLY A 180 0.23 5.95 -4.65
CA GLY A 180 0.68 6.78 -5.76
C GLY A 180 -0.46 7.65 -6.28
N GLN A 181 -0.15 8.62 -7.14
CA GLN A 181 -1.14 9.49 -7.77
C GLN A 181 -2.05 8.71 -8.74
N SER A 182 -1.58 7.55 -9.21
CA SER A 182 -2.32 6.62 -10.04
C SER A 182 -2.06 5.17 -9.61
N VAL A 183 -2.86 4.24 -10.12
CA VAL A 183 -2.63 2.79 -9.91
C VAL A 183 -1.26 2.37 -10.42
N ALA A 184 -0.83 2.89 -11.57
CA ALA A 184 0.48 2.58 -12.14
C ALA A 184 1.64 3.08 -11.26
N GLU A 185 1.51 4.26 -10.67
CA GLU A 185 2.53 4.79 -9.75
C GLU A 185 2.55 4.02 -8.42
N ALA A 186 1.38 3.75 -7.82
CA ALA A 186 1.29 2.93 -6.61
C ALA A 186 1.90 1.54 -6.81
N ARG A 187 1.63 0.92 -7.97
CA ARG A 187 2.25 -0.37 -8.34
C ARG A 187 3.76 -0.26 -8.48
N ARG A 188 4.29 0.78 -9.13
CA ARG A 188 5.74 0.99 -9.26
C ARG A 188 6.41 1.16 -7.88
N HIS A 189 5.78 1.90 -6.96
CA HIS A 189 6.27 2.02 -5.58
C HIS A 189 6.26 0.67 -4.87
N LEU A 190 5.19 -0.10 -5.03
CA LEU A 190 5.08 -1.45 -4.48
C LEU A 190 6.20 -2.36 -4.97
N GLU A 191 6.43 -2.42 -6.29
CA GLU A 191 7.50 -3.23 -6.90
C GLU A 191 8.89 -2.81 -6.38
N ALA A 192 9.13 -1.49 -6.29
CA ALA A 192 10.40 -0.97 -5.81
C ALA A 192 10.63 -1.31 -4.33
N LEU A 193 9.63 -1.08 -3.47
CA LEU A 193 9.74 -1.35 -2.03
C LEU A 193 9.91 -2.84 -1.74
N GLU A 194 9.12 -3.73 -2.39
CA GLU A 194 9.23 -5.17 -2.18
C GLU A 194 10.60 -5.71 -2.62
N PHE A 195 11.12 -5.27 -3.76
CA PHE A 195 12.48 -5.62 -4.17
C PHE A 195 13.53 -5.15 -3.15
N LEU A 196 13.40 -3.91 -2.67
CA LEU A 196 14.34 -3.33 -1.71
C LEU A 196 14.28 -4.03 -0.36
N PHE A 197 13.10 -4.43 0.11
CA PHE A 197 12.94 -5.24 1.32
C PHE A 197 13.57 -6.62 1.18
N GLU A 198 13.39 -7.28 0.04
CA GLU A 198 14.04 -8.56 -0.24
C GLU A 198 15.56 -8.43 -0.21
N VAL A 199 16.12 -7.44 -0.88
CA VAL A 199 17.57 -7.21 -0.92
C VAL A 199 18.11 -6.94 0.49
N GLU A 200 17.46 -6.06 1.27
CA GLU A 200 17.88 -5.74 2.64
C GLU A 200 17.82 -6.97 3.56
N GLU A 201 16.75 -7.74 3.52
CA GLU A 201 16.67 -8.97 4.35
C GLU A 201 17.71 -10.00 3.95
N ARG A 202 17.93 -10.23 2.66
CA ARG A 202 18.98 -11.14 2.18
C ARG A 202 20.38 -10.68 2.60
N ARG A 203 20.67 -9.38 2.53
CA ARG A 203 21.93 -8.79 2.99
C ARG A 203 22.15 -9.02 4.49
N LEU A 204 21.12 -8.79 5.30
CA LEU A 204 21.17 -8.96 6.76
C LEU A 204 21.31 -10.44 7.15
N LEU A 205 20.67 -11.36 6.44
CA LEU A 205 20.83 -12.80 6.65
C LEU A 205 22.24 -13.29 6.24
N GLY A 206 22.82 -12.72 5.18
CA GLY A 206 24.16 -13.08 4.69
C GLY A 206 25.30 -12.52 5.56
N GLY A 207 25.09 -11.44 6.28
CA GLY A 207 26.08 -10.81 7.18
C GLY A 207 26.20 -11.44 8.56
N GLN A 208 25.41 -12.47 8.85
CA GLN A 208 25.44 -13.23 10.12
C GLN A 208 26.37 -14.48 10.09
N ARG A 209 27.29 -14.54 9.11
CA ARG A 209 28.31 -15.62 9.02
C ARG A 209 29.64 -15.18 9.61
#